data_e55a6691a171c9998bf056ed17a5b0b3
#
_entry.id   e55a6691a171c9998bf056ed17a5b0b3
#
_cell.length_a   1.000
_cell.length_b   1.000
_cell.length_c   1.000
_cell.angle_alpha   90.00
_cell.angle_beta   90.00
_cell.angle_gamma   90.00
#
_symmetry.space_group_name_H-M   'P 1'
#
loop_
_entity.id
_entity.type
_entity.pdbx_description
1 polymer ?
#
loop_
_entity_poly.entity_id
_entity_poly.type
_entity_poly.pdbx_seq_one_letter_code
_entity_poly.pdbx_strand_id
1 'polypeptide(L)'
;MASPQTHKEAHTARSACISRQRRGSRLDTRTADLPLAVWPCAQRTGQWQRHGRYTPESNRHPAKMLPEIARRAISFYSEPGQTVLDPMCGIGTTLVEAIYLDRRAIGLELQKRWAALAAANVGHARAQGAPGQALILTDDARHLAHGVLDEYAGKVSLILTSPPYGPATLGDPRGGKGMVIARACEGRRVVGRCFRS
;
A
#
# COMPACT_ATOMS: atom_id res chain seq x y z
N MET A 1 47.25 38.49 37.87
CA MET A 1 46.06 39.26 37.38
C MET A 1 45.62 38.62 36.08
N ALA A 2 44.57 37.81 36.13
CA ALA A 2 43.97 37.20 34.95
C ALA A 2 42.48 37.41 35.04
N SER A 3 41.91 38.18 34.12
CA SER A 3 40.45 38.42 34.01
C SER A 3 39.75 37.27 33.31
N PRO A 4 38.52 36.97 33.66
CA PRO A 4 37.73 35.91 33.06
C PRO A 4 36.99 36.45 31.84
N GLN A 5 37.09 35.76 30.69
CA GLN A 5 36.22 35.96 29.55
C GLN A 5 35.18 34.84 29.46
N THR A 6 34.07 35.17 29.74
CA THR A 6 32.62 34.94 29.57
C THR A 6 32.21 33.89 28.56
N HIS A 7 31.48 32.89 29.10
CA HIS A 7 30.52 32.02 28.44
C HIS A 7 29.39 32.83 27.80
N LYS A 8 29.37 33.01 26.49
CA LYS A 8 28.23 33.57 25.77
C LYS A 8 28.13 33.24 24.29
N GLU A 9 28.50 32.04 23.87
CA GLU A 9 28.34 31.65 22.43
C GLU A 9 27.86 30.19 22.23
N ALA A 10 26.97 29.68 23.06
CA ALA A 10 26.46 28.32 22.90
C ALA A 10 24.93 28.21 22.76
N HIS A 11 24.23 29.29 22.46
CA HIS A 11 22.74 29.24 22.40
C HIS A 11 22.08 29.64 21.09
N THR A 12 22.82 29.86 19.99
CA THR A 12 22.25 30.32 18.73
C THR A 12 22.23 29.28 17.61
N ALA A 13 22.61 28.03 17.85
CA ALA A 13 22.71 27.00 16.81
C ALA A 13 21.57 25.97 16.83
N ARG A 14 20.50 26.14 17.57
CA ARG A 14 19.39 25.18 17.66
C ARG A 14 18.05 25.59 17.04
N SER A 15 17.99 26.74 16.37
CA SER A 15 16.72 27.24 15.79
C SER A 15 16.66 27.28 14.26
N ALA A 16 17.60 26.71 13.55
CA ALA A 16 17.67 26.78 12.08
C ALA A 16 17.33 25.48 11.34
N CYS A 17 16.71 24.49 11.99
CA CYS A 17 16.46 23.18 11.36
C CYS A 17 14.97 22.83 11.15
N ILE A 18 14.05 23.81 11.20
CA ILE A 18 12.61 23.57 10.98
C ILE A 18 12.03 24.51 9.93
N SER A 19 12.71 24.71 8.82
CA SER A 19 12.10 25.37 7.67
C SER A 19 12.64 24.84 6.33
N ARG A 20 12.65 23.52 6.11
CA ARG A 20 12.69 22.98 4.74
C ARG A 20 11.27 22.75 4.29
N GLN A 21 10.77 23.75 3.62
CA GLN A 21 9.57 23.83 2.82
C GLN A 21 9.27 22.50 2.11
N ARG A 22 8.16 21.90 2.48
CA ARG A 22 7.42 20.95 1.66
C ARG A 22 6.99 21.67 0.39
N ARG A 23 7.76 21.58 -0.69
CA ARG A 23 7.24 21.86 -2.03
C ARG A 23 6.33 20.71 -2.41
N GLY A 24 5.08 20.79 -1.91
CA GLY A 24 4.02 19.88 -2.29
C GLY A 24 3.73 20.01 -3.79
N SER A 25 3.63 18.88 -4.48
CA SER A 25 2.87 18.76 -5.71
C SER A 25 1.52 19.48 -5.49
N ARG A 26 1.07 20.26 -6.48
CA ARG A 26 -0.21 20.97 -6.42
C ARG A 26 -1.33 20.00 -6.08
N LEU A 27 -1.67 19.89 -4.81
CA LEU A 27 -2.93 19.32 -4.36
C LEU A 27 -4.04 20.19 -4.94
N ASP A 28 -5.04 19.58 -5.53
CA ASP A 28 -6.25 20.26 -5.95
C ASP A 28 -6.71 21.13 -4.78
N THR A 29 -6.68 22.45 -4.96
CA THR A 29 -6.95 23.44 -3.91
C THR A 29 -8.31 23.24 -3.24
N ARG A 30 -9.24 22.51 -3.89
CA ARG A 30 -10.55 22.16 -3.33
C ARG A 30 -10.52 21.15 -2.19
N THR A 31 -9.40 20.47 -1.95
CA THR A 31 -9.25 19.49 -0.85
C THR A 31 -8.41 20.01 0.31
N ALA A 32 -7.80 21.18 0.19
CA ALA A 32 -6.94 21.77 1.22
C ALA A 32 -7.67 22.07 2.54
N ASP A 33 -8.98 22.36 2.45
CA ASP A 33 -9.80 22.71 3.61
C ASP A 33 -10.55 21.53 4.22
N LEU A 34 -10.37 20.30 3.68
CA LEU A 34 -11.04 19.14 4.23
C LEU A 34 -10.28 18.57 5.43
N PRO A 35 -10.98 18.13 6.49
CA PRO A 35 -10.35 17.42 7.61
C PRO A 35 -9.53 16.23 7.11
N LEU A 36 -8.35 16.00 7.70
CA LEU A 36 -7.47 14.87 7.33
C LEU A 36 -8.16 13.50 7.43
N ALA A 37 -9.23 13.39 8.22
CA ALA A 37 -10.04 12.19 8.36
C ALA A 37 -11.02 11.95 7.19
N VAL A 38 -11.23 12.92 6.31
CA VAL A 38 -12.17 12.81 5.19
C VAL A 38 -11.40 12.87 3.87
N TRP A 39 -11.42 11.76 3.14
CA TRP A 39 -10.77 11.66 1.84
C TRP A 39 -11.80 11.51 0.71
N PRO A 40 -11.96 12.51 -0.17
CA PRO A 40 -12.87 12.41 -1.31
C PRO A 40 -12.29 11.50 -2.41
N CYS A 41 -12.29 10.18 -2.18
CA CYS A 41 -11.69 9.20 -3.09
C CYS A 41 -12.69 8.61 -4.11
N ALA A 42 -14.00 8.73 -3.85
CA ALA A 42 -15.05 8.09 -4.65
C ALA A 42 -15.72 9.04 -5.66
N GLN A 43 -15.07 10.13 -6.04
CA GLN A 43 -15.59 11.09 -7.03
C GLN A 43 -15.79 10.46 -8.43
N ARG A 44 -15.10 9.36 -8.70
CA ARG A 44 -15.20 8.57 -9.92
C ARG A 44 -15.25 7.09 -9.59
N THR A 45 -15.92 6.30 -10.43
CA THR A 45 -16.02 4.85 -10.22
C THR A 45 -14.65 4.18 -10.22
N GLY A 46 -14.54 3.03 -9.53
CA GLY A 46 -13.30 2.26 -9.53
C GLY A 46 -12.87 1.80 -10.94
N GLN A 47 -13.83 1.56 -11.84
CA GLN A 47 -13.55 1.25 -13.24
C GLN A 47 -12.91 2.44 -13.94
N TRP A 48 -13.46 3.63 -13.76
CA TRP A 48 -12.90 4.86 -14.33
C TRP A 48 -11.47 5.13 -13.80
N GLN A 49 -11.26 4.99 -12.50
CA GLN A 49 -9.95 5.20 -11.88
C GLN A 49 -8.88 4.23 -12.40
N ARG A 50 -9.29 3.05 -12.87
CA ARG A 50 -8.38 2.03 -13.43
C ARG A 50 -8.17 2.17 -14.93
N HIS A 51 -9.06 2.87 -15.63
CA HIS A 51 -9.00 2.96 -17.09
C HIS A 51 -7.62 3.48 -17.55
N GLY A 52 -6.99 2.73 -18.44
CA GLY A 52 -5.67 3.03 -18.98
C GLY A 52 -4.49 2.79 -18.02
N ARG A 53 -4.71 2.71 -16.71
CA ARG A 53 -3.66 2.51 -15.71
C ARG A 53 -3.43 1.04 -15.33
N TYR A 54 -4.43 0.22 -15.55
CA TYR A 54 -4.44 -1.21 -15.25
C TYR A 54 -4.84 -2.00 -16.46
N THR A 55 -4.47 -3.27 -16.50
CA THR A 55 -4.92 -4.19 -17.54
C THR A 55 -6.44 -4.40 -17.46
N PRO A 56 -7.15 -4.64 -18.59
CA PRO A 56 -8.60 -4.86 -18.60
C PRO A 56 -9.06 -6.02 -17.70
N GLU A 57 -8.22 -7.04 -17.54
CA GLU A 57 -8.44 -8.23 -16.71
C GLU A 57 -8.63 -7.89 -15.24
N SER A 58 -8.12 -6.73 -14.79
CA SER A 58 -8.29 -6.24 -13.43
C SER A 58 -9.75 -6.14 -12.99
N ASN A 59 -10.69 -6.01 -13.94
CA ASN A 59 -12.12 -5.97 -13.64
C ASN A 59 -12.67 -7.32 -13.13
N ARG A 60 -11.96 -8.42 -13.35
CA ARG A 60 -12.40 -9.76 -12.94
C ARG A 60 -12.29 -10.03 -11.44
N HIS A 61 -11.45 -9.28 -10.72
CA HIS A 61 -11.34 -9.46 -9.28
C HIS A 61 -12.56 -8.86 -8.56
N PRO A 62 -13.25 -9.59 -7.69
CA PRO A 62 -14.53 -9.16 -7.10
C PRO A 62 -14.38 -7.98 -6.13
N ALA A 63 -13.30 -7.93 -5.37
CA ALA A 63 -13.06 -6.90 -4.36
C ALA A 63 -11.71 -6.23 -4.59
N LYS A 64 -11.71 -4.90 -4.73
CA LYS A 64 -10.51 -4.10 -5.06
C LYS A 64 -10.56 -2.77 -4.34
N MET A 65 -9.47 -2.39 -3.68
CA MET A 65 -9.29 -1.03 -3.17
C MET A 65 -9.40 -0.02 -4.32
N LEU A 66 -10.05 1.12 -4.09
CA LEU A 66 -10.03 2.21 -5.08
C LEU A 66 -8.60 2.75 -5.24
N PRO A 67 -8.09 2.94 -6.47
CA PRO A 67 -6.75 3.50 -6.72
C PRO A 67 -6.49 4.81 -5.98
N GLU A 68 -7.48 5.70 -5.94
CA GLU A 68 -7.34 6.99 -5.25
C GLU A 68 -7.12 6.86 -3.73
N ILE A 69 -7.68 5.83 -3.09
CA ILE A 69 -7.41 5.55 -1.66
C ILE A 69 -5.93 5.19 -1.50
N ALA A 70 -5.44 4.24 -2.30
CA ALA A 70 -4.04 3.83 -2.25
C ALA A 70 -3.11 5.01 -2.55
N ARG A 71 -3.38 5.75 -3.62
CA ARG A 71 -2.59 6.91 -4.03
C ARG A 71 -2.47 7.95 -2.91
N ARG A 72 -3.58 8.31 -2.26
CA ARG A 72 -3.59 9.28 -1.16
C ARG A 72 -2.85 8.76 0.07
N ALA A 73 -3.14 7.54 0.50
CA ALA A 73 -2.45 6.96 1.65
C ALA A 73 -0.93 6.93 1.44
N ILE A 74 -0.47 6.47 0.27
CA ILE A 74 0.95 6.42 -0.06
C ILE A 74 1.56 7.83 -0.09
N SER A 75 0.88 8.80 -0.69
CA SER A 75 1.37 10.19 -0.77
C SER A 75 1.48 10.86 0.59
N PHE A 76 0.57 10.56 1.53
CA PHE A 76 0.56 11.17 2.86
C PHE A 76 1.54 10.51 3.83
N TYR A 77 1.72 9.18 3.73
CA TYR A 77 2.42 8.41 4.75
C TYR A 77 3.74 7.81 4.28
N SER A 78 4.19 8.16 3.08
CA SER A 78 5.53 7.77 2.59
C SER A 78 6.13 8.86 1.70
N GLU A 79 7.44 8.74 1.45
CA GLU A 79 8.19 9.61 0.55
C GLU A 79 8.72 8.82 -0.66
N PRO A 80 9.05 9.46 -1.81
CA PRO A 80 9.73 8.81 -2.93
C PRO A 80 10.95 7.98 -2.48
N GLY A 81 11.13 6.82 -3.08
CA GLY A 81 12.20 5.88 -2.73
C GLY A 81 11.95 5.00 -1.51
N GLN A 82 10.94 5.30 -0.69
CA GLN A 82 10.58 4.49 0.48
C GLN A 82 9.84 3.21 0.08
N THR A 83 9.80 2.25 1.01
CA THR A 83 9.19 0.95 0.80
C THR A 83 7.77 0.89 1.35
N VAL A 84 6.83 0.50 0.49
CA VAL A 84 5.41 0.26 0.81
C VAL A 84 5.14 -1.24 0.72
N LEU A 85 4.54 -1.83 1.75
CA LEU A 85 4.18 -3.24 1.82
C LEU A 85 2.66 -3.42 1.78
N ASP A 86 2.18 -4.31 0.91
CA ASP A 86 0.80 -4.82 0.92
C ASP A 86 0.82 -6.35 1.10
N PRO A 87 0.53 -6.86 2.31
CA PRO A 87 0.57 -8.29 2.59
C PRO A 87 -0.58 -9.10 1.98
N MET A 88 -1.58 -8.47 1.38
CA MET A 88 -2.71 -9.12 0.70
C MET A 88 -3.09 -8.34 -0.56
N CYS A 89 -2.12 -8.23 -1.48
CA CYS A 89 -2.15 -7.22 -2.54
C CYS A 89 -3.20 -7.46 -3.65
N GLY A 90 -3.79 -8.64 -3.74
CA GLY A 90 -4.77 -8.96 -4.77
C GLY A 90 -4.23 -8.71 -6.17
N ILE A 91 -4.89 -7.82 -6.90
CA ILE A 91 -4.45 -7.41 -8.26
C ILE A 91 -3.36 -6.32 -8.25
N GLY A 92 -2.81 -5.98 -7.08
CA GLY A 92 -1.70 -5.04 -6.93
C GLY A 92 -2.09 -3.57 -6.98
N THR A 93 -3.27 -3.17 -6.50
CA THR A 93 -3.66 -1.75 -6.52
C THR A 93 -2.66 -0.88 -5.75
N THR A 94 -2.28 -1.29 -4.53
CA THR A 94 -1.27 -0.60 -3.74
C THR A 94 0.07 -0.53 -4.48
N LEU A 95 0.47 -1.62 -5.13
CA LEU A 95 1.76 -1.70 -5.83
C LEU A 95 1.81 -0.76 -7.02
N VAL A 96 0.76 -0.75 -7.85
CA VAL A 96 0.66 0.12 -9.03
C VAL A 96 0.71 1.59 -8.61
N GLU A 97 -0.08 1.98 -7.62
CA GLU A 97 -0.09 3.38 -7.17
C GLU A 97 1.24 3.77 -6.49
N ALA A 98 1.89 2.84 -5.78
CA ALA A 98 3.21 3.08 -5.18
C ALA A 98 4.29 3.34 -6.24
N ILE A 99 4.36 2.52 -7.29
CA ILE A 99 5.38 2.70 -8.33
C ILE A 99 5.16 3.95 -9.19
N TYR A 100 3.91 4.39 -9.41
CA TYR A 100 3.64 5.69 -10.04
C TYR A 100 4.10 6.87 -9.19
N LEU A 101 4.17 6.69 -7.88
CA LEU A 101 4.62 7.70 -6.92
C LEU A 101 6.11 7.56 -6.57
N ASP A 102 6.89 6.78 -7.35
CA ASP A 102 8.32 6.55 -7.13
C ASP A 102 8.65 5.86 -5.79
N ARG A 103 7.80 4.92 -5.34
CA ARG A 103 8.07 4.08 -4.16
C ARG A 103 8.55 2.70 -4.59
N ARG A 104 9.22 2.00 -3.67
CA ARG A 104 9.43 0.55 -3.77
C ARG A 104 8.22 -0.13 -3.19
N ALA A 105 7.60 -1.03 -3.92
CA ALA A 105 6.42 -1.75 -3.48
C ALA A 105 6.72 -3.23 -3.28
N ILE A 106 6.21 -3.81 -2.20
CA ILE A 106 6.27 -5.25 -1.95
C ILE A 106 4.85 -5.74 -1.75
N GLY A 107 4.45 -6.77 -2.48
CA GLY A 107 3.14 -7.37 -2.36
C GLY A 107 3.20 -8.87 -2.12
N LEU A 108 2.40 -9.38 -1.19
CA LEU A 108 2.13 -10.80 -1.07
C LEU A 108 0.70 -11.07 -1.54
N GLU A 109 0.52 -12.17 -2.25
CA GLU A 109 -0.79 -12.64 -2.67
C GLU A 109 -0.83 -14.17 -2.63
N LEU A 110 -1.81 -14.71 -1.91
CA LEU A 110 -1.97 -16.14 -1.71
C LEU A 110 -2.32 -16.88 -3.01
N GLN A 111 -3.13 -16.28 -3.85
CA GLN A 111 -3.65 -16.90 -5.06
C GLN A 111 -2.77 -16.59 -6.27
N LYS A 112 -2.10 -17.59 -6.83
CA LYS A 112 -1.22 -17.44 -8.00
C LYS A 112 -1.83 -16.64 -9.15
N ARG A 113 -3.13 -16.83 -9.42
CA ARG A 113 -3.84 -16.10 -10.49
C ARG A 113 -3.88 -14.59 -10.26
N TRP A 114 -4.06 -14.16 -9.00
CA TRP A 114 -4.10 -12.74 -8.67
C TRP A 114 -2.71 -12.15 -8.56
N ALA A 115 -1.74 -12.92 -8.06
CA ALA A 115 -0.33 -12.52 -8.09
C ALA A 115 0.15 -12.30 -9.53
N ALA A 116 -0.20 -13.20 -10.47
CA ALA A 116 0.10 -13.02 -11.89
C ALA A 116 -0.56 -11.76 -12.48
N LEU A 117 -1.80 -11.46 -12.08
CA LEU A 117 -2.49 -10.26 -12.52
C LEU A 117 -1.88 -8.98 -11.90
N ALA A 118 -1.44 -9.04 -10.64
CA ALA A 118 -0.68 -7.96 -10.02
C ALA A 118 0.62 -7.68 -10.79
N ALA A 119 1.36 -8.72 -11.15
CA ALA A 119 2.56 -8.61 -11.97
C ALA A 119 2.27 -7.99 -13.35
N ALA A 120 1.19 -8.40 -14.01
CA ALA A 120 0.76 -7.81 -15.28
C ALA A 120 0.42 -6.33 -15.14
N ASN A 121 -0.29 -5.93 -14.07
CA ASN A 121 -0.61 -4.53 -13.79
C ASN A 121 0.64 -3.69 -13.51
N VAL A 122 1.58 -4.21 -12.74
CA VAL A 122 2.88 -3.56 -12.48
C VAL A 122 3.67 -3.42 -13.79
N GLY A 123 3.73 -4.47 -14.61
CA GLY A 123 4.36 -4.42 -15.92
C GLY A 123 3.74 -3.36 -16.83
N HIS A 124 2.39 -3.28 -16.85
CA HIS A 124 1.65 -2.28 -17.61
C HIS A 124 1.98 -0.85 -17.12
N ALA A 125 1.99 -0.59 -15.83
CA ALA A 125 2.33 0.70 -15.26
C ALA A 125 3.78 1.10 -15.57
N ARG A 126 4.73 0.16 -15.53
CA ARG A 126 6.13 0.40 -15.90
C ARG A 126 6.28 0.73 -17.39
N ALA A 127 5.54 0.05 -18.25
CA ALA A 127 5.51 0.37 -19.70
C ALA A 127 4.97 1.77 -19.97
N GLN A 128 4.18 2.33 -19.05
CA GLN A 128 3.70 3.72 -19.08
C GLN A 128 4.64 4.72 -18.39
N GLY A 129 5.83 4.30 -17.98
CA GLY A 129 6.83 5.18 -17.38
C GLY A 129 6.73 5.35 -15.86
N ALA A 130 6.04 4.45 -15.14
CA ALA A 130 6.07 4.48 -13.68
C ALA A 130 7.50 4.29 -13.17
N PRO A 131 8.06 5.23 -12.35
CA PRO A 131 9.49 5.24 -12.02
C PRO A 131 9.88 4.23 -10.93
N GLY A 132 8.94 3.86 -10.06
CA GLY A 132 9.20 2.97 -8.92
C GLY A 132 9.37 1.50 -9.33
N GLN A 133 9.60 0.66 -8.32
CA GLN A 133 9.82 -0.77 -8.49
C GLN A 133 8.83 -1.57 -7.63
N ALA A 134 8.48 -2.78 -8.08
CA ALA A 134 7.65 -3.66 -7.28
C ALA A 134 8.17 -5.10 -7.29
N LEU A 135 8.08 -5.75 -6.13
CA LEU A 135 8.27 -7.17 -5.90
C LEU A 135 6.91 -7.80 -5.56
N ILE A 136 6.54 -8.87 -6.24
CA ILE A 136 5.34 -9.64 -5.96
C ILE A 136 5.72 -11.06 -5.59
N LEU A 137 5.28 -11.50 -4.43
CA LEU A 137 5.49 -12.84 -3.91
C LEU A 137 4.15 -13.58 -3.86
N THR A 138 4.14 -14.83 -4.32
CA THR A 138 2.99 -15.71 -4.14
C THR A 138 3.17 -16.46 -2.83
N ASP A 139 2.61 -15.92 -1.75
CA ASP A 139 2.77 -16.47 -0.41
C ASP A 139 1.60 -16.10 0.50
N ASP A 140 1.55 -16.72 1.66
CA ASP A 140 0.58 -16.42 2.71
C ASP A 140 1.11 -15.29 3.61
N ALA A 141 0.30 -14.26 3.82
CA ALA A 141 0.65 -13.13 4.69
C ALA A 141 1.05 -13.55 6.11
N ARG A 142 0.63 -14.72 6.57
CA ARG A 142 1.01 -15.28 7.87
C ARG A 142 2.49 -15.66 7.95
N HIS A 143 3.14 -15.85 6.81
CA HIS A 143 4.57 -16.15 6.73
C HIS A 143 5.47 -14.91 6.83
N LEU A 144 4.90 -13.70 6.91
CA LEU A 144 5.69 -12.48 7.11
C LEU A 144 6.61 -12.54 8.35
N ALA A 145 6.14 -13.20 9.43
CA ALA A 145 6.93 -13.39 10.64
C ALA A 145 7.93 -14.56 10.56
N HIS A 146 8.02 -15.25 9.42
CA HIS A 146 8.80 -16.48 9.24
C HIS A 146 9.86 -16.34 8.14
N GLY A 147 10.41 -15.16 7.96
CA GLY A 147 11.61 -14.94 7.16
C GLY A 147 11.38 -14.63 5.68
N VAL A 148 10.16 -14.69 5.16
CA VAL A 148 9.91 -14.45 3.72
C VAL A 148 10.29 -13.03 3.28
N LEU A 149 10.34 -12.08 4.21
CA LEU A 149 10.73 -10.69 4.01
C LEU A 149 11.79 -10.19 5.01
N ASP A 150 12.61 -11.08 5.58
CA ASP A 150 13.62 -10.69 6.59
C ASP A 150 14.58 -9.62 6.08
N GLU A 151 14.94 -9.67 4.80
CA GLU A 151 15.80 -8.65 4.18
C GLU A 151 15.18 -7.23 4.21
N TYR A 152 13.85 -7.12 4.39
CA TYR A 152 13.11 -5.86 4.46
C TYR A 152 12.77 -5.46 5.89
N ALA A 153 13.18 -6.23 6.89
CA ALA A 153 12.95 -5.91 8.29
C ALA A 153 13.52 -4.51 8.63
N GLY A 154 12.72 -3.66 9.24
CA GLY A 154 13.09 -2.28 9.55
C GLY A 154 13.19 -1.32 8.35
N LYS A 155 12.94 -1.79 7.10
CA LYS A 155 13.02 -0.97 5.89
C LYS A 155 11.66 -0.60 5.29
N VAL A 156 10.57 -1.13 5.82
CA VAL A 156 9.20 -0.82 5.40
C VAL A 156 8.74 0.47 6.07
N SER A 157 8.38 1.46 5.27
CA SER A 157 7.91 2.77 5.76
C SER A 157 6.40 2.87 5.89
N LEU A 158 5.66 2.08 5.10
CA LEU A 158 4.20 2.05 5.12
C LEU A 158 3.70 0.63 4.86
N ILE A 159 2.77 0.16 5.67
CA ILE A 159 1.95 -1.02 5.37
C ILE A 159 0.55 -0.53 5.00
N LEU A 160 0.12 -0.84 3.78
CA LEU A 160 -1.21 -0.49 3.27
C LEU A 160 -1.86 -1.71 2.64
N THR A 161 -2.97 -2.16 3.20
CA THR A 161 -3.67 -3.35 2.72
C THR A 161 -5.19 -3.18 2.75
N SER A 162 -5.88 -3.95 1.92
CA SER A 162 -7.33 -4.07 1.90
C SER A 162 -7.71 -5.56 2.01
N PRO A 163 -7.75 -6.10 3.24
CA PRO A 163 -8.02 -7.52 3.46
C PRO A 163 -9.44 -7.89 3.00
N PRO A 164 -9.72 -9.17 2.75
CA PRO A 164 -11.08 -9.62 2.45
C PRO A 164 -11.99 -9.40 3.66
N TYR A 165 -13.10 -8.69 3.47
CA TYR A 165 -14.01 -8.26 4.53
C TYR A 165 -15.13 -9.26 4.85
N GLY A 166 -15.03 -10.50 4.39
CA GLY A 166 -15.97 -11.57 4.69
C GLY A 166 -16.15 -12.56 3.55
N PRO A 167 -16.98 -13.59 3.73
CA PRO A 167 -17.16 -14.65 2.74
C PRO A 167 -17.60 -14.16 1.36
N ALA A 168 -18.39 -13.10 1.30
CA ALA A 168 -18.88 -12.51 0.05
C ALA A 168 -17.77 -11.86 -0.80
N THR A 169 -16.66 -11.45 -0.19
CA THR A 169 -15.53 -10.87 -0.91
C THR A 169 -14.54 -11.92 -1.43
N LEU A 170 -14.72 -13.16 -1.03
CA LEU A 170 -13.89 -14.29 -1.40
C LEU A 170 -14.52 -15.17 -2.47
N GLY A 171 -15.80 -15.01 -2.74
CA GLY A 171 -16.59 -15.82 -3.66
C GLY A 171 -16.96 -15.10 -4.95
N ASP A 172 -17.34 -15.88 -5.96
CA ASP A 172 -18.01 -15.38 -7.15
C ASP A 172 -19.34 -14.74 -6.73
N PRO A 173 -19.62 -13.47 -7.06
CA PRO A 173 -20.89 -12.82 -6.77
C PRO A 173 -22.10 -13.52 -7.40
N ARG A 174 -21.91 -14.52 -8.26
CA ARG A 174 -22.91 -15.38 -8.87
C ARG A 174 -23.19 -16.68 -8.11
N GLY A 175 -22.89 -16.75 -6.82
CA GLY A 175 -23.29 -17.87 -5.95
C GLY A 175 -22.37 -19.09 -5.98
N GLY A 176 -21.19 -18.95 -6.48
CA GLY A 176 -20.12 -19.93 -6.27
C GLY A 176 -19.78 -19.93 -4.78
N LYS A 177 -20.00 -21.06 -4.11
CA LYS A 177 -19.74 -21.25 -2.67
C LYS A 177 -18.36 -20.68 -2.34
N GLY A 178 -18.33 -19.69 -1.44
CA GLY A 178 -17.12 -19.06 -0.95
C GLY A 178 -16.17 -20.11 -0.35
N MET A 179 -15.08 -20.43 -1.04
CA MET A 179 -14.45 -21.70 -0.80
C MET A 179 -12.93 -21.70 -0.77
N VAL A 180 -12.26 -20.60 -0.96
CA VAL A 180 -10.81 -20.70 -1.08
C VAL A 180 -10.10 -20.64 0.27
N ILE A 181 -10.63 -19.91 1.24
CA ILE A 181 -10.03 -19.86 2.59
C ILE A 181 -10.43 -21.07 3.45
N ALA A 182 -11.66 -21.57 3.31
CA ALA A 182 -12.09 -22.76 4.04
C ALA A 182 -11.28 -24.01 3.68
N ARG A 183 -10.91 -24.22 2.40
CA ARG A 183 -10.08 -25.36 1.98
C ARG A 183 -8.62 -25.27 2.38
N ALA A 184 -8.07 -24.07 2.53
CA ALA A 184 -6.71 -23.92 3.07
C ALA A 184 -6.65 -24.26 4.57
N CYS A 185 -7.78 -24.17 5.29
CA CYS A 185 -7.88 -24.55 6.70
C CYS A 185 -8.20 -26.05 6.92
N GLU A 186 -8.80 -26.75 5.95
CA GLU A 186 -9.17 -28.17 6.09
C GLU A 186 -7.97 -29.13 6.09
N GLY A 187 -6.81 -28.72 5.67
CA GLY A 187 -5.59 -29.56 5.64
C GLY A 187 -4.70 -29.48 6.88
N ARG A 188 -4.96 -28.60 7.83
CA ARG A 188 -4.23 -28.55 9.11
C ARG A 188 -5.18 -28.19 10.23
N ARG A 189 -5.26 -29.02 11.27
CA ARG A 189 -5.94 -28.71 12.52
C ARG A 189 -5.32 -27.44 13.10
N VAL A 190 -5.95 -26.29 12.84
CA VAL A 190 -5.66 -25.06 13.58
C VAL A 190 -6.58 -25.10 14.80
N VAL A 191 -6.00 -25.41 15.97
CA VAL A 191 -6.64 -25.18 17.27
C VAL A 191 -6.63 -23.68 17.51
N GLY A 192 -7.67 -22.99 17.01
CA GLY A 192 -7.87 -21.55 17.19
C GLY A 192 -9.36 -21.26 17.05
N ARG A 193 -10.00 -20.80 18.13
CA ARG A 193 -11.41 -20.44 18.15
C ARG A 193 -11.70 -19.38 17.11
N CYS A 194 -12.57 -19.66 16.13
CA CYS A 194 -13.25 -18.63 15.38
C CYS A 194 -14.11 -17.80 16.36
N PHE A 195 -13.85 -16.51 16.42
CA PHE A 195 -14.80 -15.60 17.08
C PHE A 195 -16.12 -15.64 16.30
N ARG A 196 -17.17 -16.17 16.95
CA ARG A 196 -18.55 -15.93 16.55
C ARG A 196 -19.00 -14.66 17.27
N SER A 197 -19.40 -13.67 16.51
CA SER A 197 -20.29 -12.62 16.94
C SER A 197 -21.66 -12.94 16.41
#